data_9d819f80790d2e6ba25f8574dbd1cab8
#
_entry.id   9d819f80790d2e6ba25f8574dbd1cab8
#
_cell.length_a   1.000
_cell.length_b   1.000
_cell.length_c   1.000
_cell.angle_alpha   90.00
_cell.angle_beta   90.00
_cell.angle_gamma   90.00
#
_symmetry.space_group_name_H-M   'P 1'
#
loop_
_entity.id
_entity.type
_entity.pdbx_description
1 polymer ?
#
loop_
_entity_poly.entity_id
_entity_poly.type
_entity_poly.pdbx_seq_one_letter_code
_entity_poly.pdbx_strand_id
1 'polypeptide(L)'
;PAGWADRVLAGGRGLVLVDGIDEIPEAERSRARDWLRGLLDTYDGNRWLVTSRPTAVRDDWLAQDGFAELTLSPMTRTEVSTFVRRWHRAAGADAAPFEQPLLDALRTTEHVARLATNPLMCGLICALHRDRRGYLPQGRKPLYEAALSMLLARRDRERDIGTPYGITLHEAPQIQLIQRLAYWLTVNGRTQLDRAHAESIVTEALPAVQEAAAHAPGAVFTHLLHRSGLLREPTTDTVEFVHRTFQDYLAAKALVDRWDIGVLVRHATDDQWEDVIRMAVGHARPRECAEILRELLAAAAAQDRRARLRLVTLAATALDHATEVAPEVRDEVRARAAEVIPPRTPDEARELAAVGRLVLDLLPGPEGLTDGEAETTVIAASHITVDAAIPYLSRFAAHPALAVRAQLVWAWQRFEARPYAEAVIAGLDPADLRLLLDDDERAAEVLRLGLTPEALEIGAGVSYPQLSALVARCDLRQLILTRGDEDPALPPLGPLT
;
A
#
# COMPACT_ATOMS: atom_id res chain seq x y z
N PRO A 1 37.93 -4.40 -3.10
CA PRO A 1 39.02 -5.01 -2.35
C PRO A 1 38.46 -5.82 -1.17
N ALA A 2 39.07 -6.98 -0.87
CA ALA A 2 38.67 -7.80 0.27
C ALA A 2 38.66 -6.95 1.56
N GLY A 3 37.63 -7.12 2.42
CA GLY A 3 37.46 -6.38 3.67
C GLY A 3 37.13 -4.89 3.53
N TRP A 4 36.71 -4.42 2.35
CA TRP A 4 36.31 -3.02 2.17
C TRP A 4 35.06 -2.69 2.98
N ALA A 5 34.05 -3.53 2.90
CA ALA A 5 32.79 -3.35 3.62
C ALA A 5 33.03 -3.28 5.14
N ASP A 6 33.82 -4.22 5.69
CA ASP A 6 34.16 -4.25 7.11
C ASP A 6 34.83 -2.96 7.58
N ARG A 7 35.77 -2.42 6.78
CA ARG A 7 36.44 -1.16 7.13
C ARG A 7 35.51 0.06 7.10
N VAL A 8 34.54 0.08 6.19
CA VAL A 8 33.55 1.18 6.10
C VAL A 8 32.61 1.11 7.29
N LEU A 9 32.07 -0.09 7.56
CA LEU A 9 31.13 -0.32 8.65
C LEU A 9 31.78 -0.17 10.04
N ALA A 10 32.97 -0.70 10.23
CA ALA A 10 33.75 -0.50 11.48
C ALA A 10 34.10 0.98 11.73
N GLY A 11 34.15 1.81 10.70
CA GLY A 11 34.36 3.26 10.80
C GLY A 11 33.10 4.09 10.99
N GLY A 12 31.91 3.46 11.16
CA GLY A 12 30.63 4.17 11.34
C GLY A 12 30.21 5.05 10.16
N ARG A 13 30.66 4.75 8.93
CA ARG A 13 30.43 5.57 7.73
C ARG A 13 29.50 4.92 6.72
N GLY A 14 28.84 3.83 7.12
CA GLY A 14 27.93 3.08 6.28
C GLY A 14 26.48 3.55 6.41
N LEU A 15 25.74 3.48 5.30
CA LEU A 15 24.29 3.38 5.29
C LEU A 15 23.96 1.95 4.85
N VAL A 16 23.40 1.16 5.76
CA VAL A 16 23.01 -0.22 5.49
C VAL A 16 21.53 -0.26 5.19
N LEU A 17 21.19 -0.84 4.04
CA LEU A 17 19.81 -0.99 3.58
C LEU A 17 19.43 -2.46 3.67
N VAL A 18 18.40 -2.78 4.48
CA VAL A 18 17.81 -4.12 4.63
C VAL A 18 16.41 -4.06 4.05
N ASP A 19 16.23 -4.61 2.87
CA ASP A 19 14.97 -4.53 2.15
C ASP A 19 14.18 -5.84 2.29
N GLY A 20 12.86 -5.71 2.51
CA GLY A 20 11.92 -6.81 2.39
C GLY A 20 11.91 -7.82 3.55
N ILE A 21 11.85 -7.38 4.80
CA ILE A 21 11.66 -8.31 5.96
C ILE A 21 10.37 -9.14 5.82
N ASP A 22 9.35 -8.60 5.19
CA ASP A 22 8.09 -9.31 4.90
C ASP A 22 8.26 -10.50 3.93
N GLU A 23 9.35 -10.54 3.17
CA GLU A 23 9.66 -11.66 2.28
C GLU A 23 10.20 -12.89 3.03
N ILE A 24 10.57 -12.70 4.30
CA ILE A 24 10.98 -13.79 5.20
C ILE A 24 9.71 -14.44 5.79
N PRO A 25 9.59 -15.79 5.74
CA PRO A 25 8.49 -16.50 6.38
C PRO A 25 8.34 -16.11 7.86
N GLU A 26 7.12 -15.97 8.35
CA GLU A 26 6.83 -15.50 9.71
C GLU A 26 7.60 -16.29 10.78
N ALA A 27 7.69 -17.59 10.63
CA ALA A 27 8.44 -18.48 11.55
C ALA A 27 9.95 -18.18 11.63
N GLU A 28 10.53 -17.55 10.61
CA GLU A 28 11.96 -17.24 10.53
C GLU A 28 12.27 -15.77 10.89
N ARG A 29 11.26 -14.89 11.01
CA ARG A 29 11.45 -13.45 11.28
C ARG A 29 12.13 -13.16 12.61
N SER A 30 11.88 -13.95 13.64
CA SER A 30 12.59 -13.83 14.93
C SER A 30 14.08 -14.06 14.76
N ARG A 31 14.47 -15.07 13.98
CA ARG A 31 15.87 -15.38 13.68
C ARG A 31 16.54 -14.29 12.84
N ALA A 32 15.80 -13.70 11.89
CA ALA A 32 16.27 -12.56 11.10
C ALA A 32 16.49 -11.33 11.97
N ARG A 33 15.62 -11.07 12.96
CA ARG A 33 15.80 -10.01 13.93
C ARG A 33 17.06 -10.21 14.80
N ASP A 34 17.27 -11.42 15.30
CA ASP A 34 18.45 -11.70 16.11
C ASP A 34 19.74 -11.55 15.30
N TRP A 35 19.73 -11.94 14.04
CA TRP A 35 20.83 -11.69 13.12
C TRP A 35 21.07 -10.20 12.88
N LEU A 36 20.01 -9.41 12.66
CA LEU A 36 20.11 -7.95 12.48
C LEU A 36 20.68 -7.28 13.73
N ARG A 37 20.24 -7.69 14.93
CA ARG A 37 20.80 -7.20 16.21
C ARG A 37 22.27 -7.48 16.34
N GLY A 38 22.71 -8.68 15.99
CA GLY A 38 24.14 -9.01 15.99
C GLY A 38 24.96 -8.12 15.05
N LEU A 39 24.39 -7.68 13.92
CA LEU A 39 25.04 -6.72 13.03
C LEU A 39 25.06 -5.31 13.61
N LEU A 40 23.96 -4.86 14.23
CA LEU A 40 23.87 -3.56 14.89
C LEU A 40 24.91 -3.43 16.01
N ASP A 41 25.05 -4.47 16.84
CA ASP A 41 26.02 -4.53 17.92
C ASP A 41 27.46 -4.56 17.40
N THR A 42 27.70 -5.22 16.26
CA THR A 42 29.05 -5.36 15.67
C THR A 42 29.50 -4.07 14.97
N TYR A 43 28.56 -3.36 14.35
CA TYR A 43 28.84 -2.17 13.53
C TYR A 43 28.08 -0.94 14.04
N ASP A 44 28.29 -0.63 15.31
CA ASP A 44 27.74 0.56 15.94
C ASP A 44 28.13 1.85 15.22
N GLY A 45 27.30 2.87 15.30
CA GLY A 45 27.52 4.20 14.68
C GLY A 45 27.19 4.31 13.19
N ASN A 46 26.76 3.21 12.51
CA ASN A 46 26.26 3.28 11.15
C ASN A 46 24.76 3.66 11.10
N ARG A 47 24.32 4.13 9.94
CA ARG A 47 22.90 4.37 9.68
C ARG A 47 22.26 3.14 9.05
N TRP A 48 21.07 2.77 9.54
CA TRP A 48 20.35 1.60 9.09
C TRP A 48 18.95 1.99 8.62
N LEU A 49 18.54 1.44 7.49
CA LEU A 49 17.17 1.53 6.98
C LEU A 49 16.68 0.12 6.71
N VAL A 50 15.58 -0.25 7.36
CA VAL A 50 14.94 -1.56 7.21
C VAL A 50 13.55 -1.33 6.63
N THR A 51 13.19 -2.09 5.58
CA THR A 51 11.86 -2.01 4.99
C THR A 51 11.07 -3.28 5.26
N SER A 52 9.76 -3.13 5.44
CA SER A 52 8.81 -4.22 5.58
C SER A 52 7.40 -3.76 5.21
N ARG A 53 6.50 -4.68 4.88
CA ARG A 53 5.07 -4.37 4.82
C ARG A 53 4.52 -4.17 6.24
N PRO A 54 3.58 -3.23 6.46
CA PRO A 54 3.03 -2.96 7.80
C PRO A 54 2.39 -4.18 8.47
N THR A 55 1.81 -5.09 7.69
CA THR A 55 1.16 -6.30 8.20
C THR A 55 2.14 -7.42 8.59
N ALA A 56 3.39 -7.35 8.15
CA ALA A 56 4.36 -8.42 8.31
C ALA A 56 5.10 -8.38 9.65
N VAL A 57 5.26 -7.21 10.23
CA VAL A 57 5.93 -7.01 11.52
C VAL A 57 5.04 -6.17 12.44
N ARG A 58 5.23 -6.32 13.76
CA ARG A 58 4.53 -5.47 14.72
C ARG A 58 5.14 -4.08 14.73
N ASP A 59 4.34 -3.07 15.05
CA ASP A 59 4.74 -1.65 15.11
C ASP A 59 5.96 -1.36 16.01
N ASP A 60 6.34 -2.29 16.87
CA ASP A 60 7.47 -2.14 17.81
C ASP A 60 8.62 -3.13 17.57
N TRP A 61 8.65 -3.76 16.38
CA TRP A 61 9.54 -4.89 16.10
C TRP A 61 11.04 -4.58 16.33
N LEU A 62 11.50 -3.36 15.99
CA LEU A 62 12.86 -2.86 16.21
C LEU A 62 12.92 -1.63 17.16
N ALA A 63 11.84 -1.31 17.86
CA ALA A 63 11.79 -0.14 18.74
C ALA A 63 12.85 -0.22 19.87
N GLN A 64 13.07 -1.42 20.41
CA GLN A 64 14.08 -1.65 21.45
C GLN A 64 15.53 -1.51 20.94
N ASP A 65 15.71 -1.56 19.63
CA ASP A 65 17.00 -1.43 18.94
C ASP A 65 17.25 0.00 18.44
N GLY A 66 16.44 0.97 18.90
CA GLY A 66 16.60 2.40 18.61
C GLY A 66 16.08 2.85 17.25
N PHE A 67 15.30 2.02 16.55
CA PHE A 67 14.69 2.41 15.28
C PHE A 67 13.45 3.28 15.50
N ALA A 68 13.35 4.35 14.70
CA ALA A 68 12.10 5.07 14.49
C ALA A 68 11.32 4.39 13.37
N GLU A 69 10.04 4.12 13.63
CA GLU A 69 9.17 3.55 12.62
C GLU A 69 8.51 4.64 11.79
N LEU A 70 8.58 4.49 10.48
CA LEU A 70 7.95 5.38 9.51
C LEU A 70 7.09 4.55 8.56
N THR A 71 5.82 4.92 8.42
CA THR A 71 4.92 4.31 7.46
C THR A 71 4.85 5.14 6.19
N LEU A 72 5.15 4.51 5.04
CA LEU A 72 4.95 5.14 3.73
C LEU A 72 3.46 5.29 3.47
N SER A 73 3.00 6.52 3.44
CA SER A 73 1.63 6.85 3.06
C SER A 73 1.43 6.70 1.54
N PRO A 74 0.21 6.36 1.10
CA PRO A 74 -0.15 6.49 -0.30
C PRO A 74 0.14 7.89 -0.82
N MET A 75 0.54 8.02 -2.08
CA MET A 75 0.78 9.32 -2.70
C MET A 75 -0.48 10.18 -2.65
N THR A 76 -0.32 11.43 -2.25
CA THR A 76 -1.35 12.46 -2.34
C THR A 76 -1.66 12.82 -3.80
N ARG A 77 -2.78 13.51 -4.06
CA ARG A 77 -3.11 14.00 -5.42
C ARG A 77 -2.01 14.87 -6.03
N THR A 78 -1.36 15.67 -5.22
CA THR A 78 -0.24 16.54 -5.65
C THR A 78 0.98 15.72 -6.03
N GLU A 79 1.31 14.70 -5.24
CA GLU A 79 2.43 13.80 -5.52
C GLU A 79 2.17 12.93 -6.76
N VAL A 80 0.96 12.40 -6.92
CA VAL A 80 0.53 11.69 -8.15
C VAL A 80 0.70 12.60 -9.37
N SER A 81 0.22 13.84 -9.30
CA SER A 81 0.36 14.80 -10.40
C SER A 81 1.83 15.10 -10.70
N THR A 82 2.65 15.24 -9.67
CA THR A 82 4.10 15.46 -9.79
C THR A 82 4.79 14.24 -10.41
N PHE A 83 4.42 13.03 -9.96
CA PHE A 83 4.91 11.78 -10.52
C PHE A 83 4.59 11.67 -12.02
N VAL A 84 3.35 11.89 -12.41
CA VAL A 84 2.89 11.86 -13.82
C VAL A 84 3.71 12.81 -14.68
N ARG A 85 3.89 14.06 -14.25
CA ARG A 85 4.68 15.06 -14.99
C ARG A 85 6.15 14.64 -15.14
N ARG A 86 6.77 14.15 -14.04
CA ARG A 86 8.16 13.68 -14.06
C ARG A 86 8.32 12.46 -14.96
N TRP A 87 7.38 11.53 -14.90
CA TRP A 87 7.39 10.34 -15.73
C TRP A 87 7.32 10.69 -17.23
N HIS A 88 6.35 11.55 -17.64
CA HIS A 88 6.22 11.95 -19.04
C HIS A 88 7.44 12.72 -19.54
N ARG A 89 8.03 13.57 -18.70
CA ARG A 89 9.30 14.25 -19.03
C ARG A 89 10.43 13.25 -19.25
N ALA A 90 10.57 12.26 -18.40
CA ALA A 90 11.59 11.21 -18.55
C ALA A 90 11.34 10.30 -19.76
N ALA A 91 10.07 10.06 -20.11
CA ALA A 91 9.67 9.23 -21.25
C ALA A 91 9.89 9.91 -22.62
N GLY A 92 10.20 11.21 -22.63
CA GLY A 92 10.57 11.95 -23.84
C GLY A 92 9.41 12.67 -24.54
N ALA A 93 9.72 13.37 -25.63
CA ALA A 93 8.78 14.24 -26.33
C ALA A 93 7.52 13.54 -26.85
N ASP A 94 7.64 12.27 -27.25
CA ASP A 94 6.52 11.47 -27.75
C ASP A 94 5.48 11.15 -26.65
N ALA A 95 5.85 11.25 -25.38
CA ALA A 95 4.96 11.07 -24.25
C ALA A 95 4.24 12.36 -23.84
N ALA A 96 4.80 13.52 -24.15
CA ALA A 96 4.26 14.81 -23.72
C ALA A 96 2.76 15.05 -24.06
N PRO A 97 2.23 14.64 -25.23
CA PRO A 97 0.81 14.81 -25.55
C PRO A 97 -0.16 14.07 -24.62
N PHE A 98 0.33 13.05 -23.89
CA PHE A 98 -0.49 12.22 -23.01
C PHE A 98 -0.48 12.67 -21.55
N GLU A 99 0.37 13.65 -21.17
CA GLU A 99 0.48 14.14 -19.80
C GLU A 99 -0.83 14.75 -19.30
N GLN A 100 -1.32 15.78 -19.98
CA GLN A 100 -2.51 16.50 -19.55
C GLN A 100 -3.77 15.64 -19.61
N PRO A 101 -4.03 14.85 -20.68
CA PRO A 101 -5.18 13.94 -20.70
C PRO A 101 -5.18 12.92 -19.56
N LEU A 102 -4.01 12.42 -19.14
CA LEU A 102 -3.91 11.52 -17.99
C LEU A 102 -4.22 12.26 -16.68
N LEU A 103 -3.70 13.46 -16.48
CA LEU A 103 -4.01 14.26 -15.30
C LEU A 103 -5.52 14.55 -15.19
N ASP A 104 -6.18 14.80 -16.32
CA ASP A 104 -7.63 15.03 -16.37
C ASP A 104 -8.42 13.74 -16.10
N ALA A 105 -7.97 12.59 -16.63
CA ALA A 105 -8.57 11.30 -16.33
C ALA A 105 -8.45 10.94 -14.84
N LEU A 106 -7.31 11.22 -14.19
CA LEU A 106 -7.10 11.03 -12.75
C LEU A 106 -7.99 11.93 -11.88
N ARG A 107 -8.41 13.09 -12.37
CA ARG A 107 -9.36 13.95 -11.65
C ARG A 107 -10.79 13.48 -11.76
N THR A 108 -11.17 12.90 -12.91
CA THR A 108 -12.56 12.55 -13.23
C THR A 108 -12.91 11.10 -12.92
N THR A 109 -11.92 10.23 -12.80
CA THR A 109 -12.12 8.77 -12.67
C THR A 109 -11.58 8.27 -11.34
N GLU A 110 -12.43 8.22 -10.32
CA GLU A 110 -12.07 7.90 -8.93
C GLU A 110 -11.30 6.59 -8.77
N HIS A 111 -11.70 5.50 -9.45
CA HIS A 111 -11.02 4.21 -9.32
C HIS A 111 -9.60 4.24 -9.88
N VAL A 112 -9.32 5.01 -10.95
CA VAL A 112 -7.98 5.18 -11.50
C VAL A 112 -7.13 6.04 -10.55
N ALA A 113 -7.71 7.10 -10.00
CA ALA A 113 -7.05 7.96 -9.02
C ALA A 113 -6.61 7.17 -7.77
N ARG A 114 -7.48 6.30 -7.24
CA ARG A 114 -7.13 5.40 -6.12
C ARG A 114 -5.98 4.46 -6.45
N LEU A 115 -5.96 3.87 -7.64
CA LEU A 115 -4.85 3.00 -8.06
C LEU A 115 -3.55 3.78 -8.23
N ALA A 116 -3.60 5.01 -8.71
CA ALA A 116 -2.44 5.86 -8.94
C ALA A 116 -1.75 6.32 -7.64
N THR A 117 -2.37 6.18 -6.47
CA THR A 117 -1.72 6.50 -5.18
C THR A 117 -0.54 5.58 -4.86
N ASN A 118 -0.47 4.41 -5.48
CA ASN A 118 0.70 3.53 -5.41
C ASN A 118 1.69 3.88 -6.54
N PRO A 119 3.00 4.10 -6.25
CA PRO A 119 3.99 4.50 -7.25
C PRO A 119 4.13 3.53 -8.43
N LEU A 120 4.13 2.21 -8.18
CA LEU A 120 4.20 1.20 -9.23
C LEU A 120 2.99 1.29 -10.15
N MET A 121 1.79 1.33 -9.57
CA MET A 121 0.55 1.43 -10.33
C MET A 121 0.47 2.75 -11.10
N CYS A 122 0.93 3.85 -10.52
CA CYS A 122 1.01 5.13 -11.21
C CYS A 122 1.93 5.05 -12.44
N GLY A 123 3.12 4.48 -12.30
CA GLY A 123 4.05 4.25 -13.42
C GLY A 123 3.45 3.37 -14.50
N LEU A 124 2.75 2.31 -14.11
CA LEU A 124 2.07 1.40 -15.03
C LEU A 124 0.92 2.11 -15.77
N ILE A 125 0.12 2.90 -15.06
CA ILE A 125 -0.96 3.73 -15.66
C ILE A 125 -0.37 4.71 -16.67
N CYS A 126 0.71 5.40 -16.36
CA CYS A 126 1.41 6.29 -17.31
C CYS A 126 1.85 5.54 -18.57
N ALA A 127 2.48 4.39 -18.41
CA ALA A 127 2.97 3.57 -19.51
C ALA A 127 1.81 3.07 -20.40
N LEU A 128 0.76 2.56 -19.79
CA LEU A 128 -0.43 2.06 -20.49
C LEU A 128 -1.18 3.18 -21.21
N HIS A 129 -1.36 4.33 -20.56
CA HIS A 129 -2.03 5.46 -21.15
C HIS A 129 -1.31 5.95 -22.42
N ARG A 130 0.04 6.00 -22.36
CA ARG A 130 0.86 6.29 -23.54
C ARG A 130 0.74 5.22 -24.62
N ASP A 131 0.91 3.94 -24.25
CA ASP A 131 0.89 2.81 -25.20
C ASP A 131 -0.45 2.69 -25.90
N ARG A 132 -1.55 2.93 -25.19
CA ARG A 132 -2.93 2.87 -25.70
C ARG A 132 -3.47 4.21 -26.18
N ARG A 133 -2.59 5.17 -26.43
CA ARG A 133 -2.93 6.50 -27.00
C ARG A 133 -4.04 7.23 -26.26
N GLY A 134 -3.99 7.22 -24.93
CA GLY A 134 -4.92 7.94 -24.08
C GLY A 134 -6.08 7.10 -23.52
N TYR A 135 -6.13 5.80 -23.82
CA TYR A 135 -7.17 4.91 -23.29
C TYR A 135 -6.66 4.14 -22.07
N LEU A 136 -7.44 4.12 -20.99
CA LEU A 136 -7.19 3.29 -19.80
C LEU A 136 -8.32 2.28 -19.60
N PRO A 137 -7.94 1.01 -19.30
CA PRO A 137 -8.92 0.01 -18.87
C PRO A 137 -9.60 0.40 -17.57
N GLN A 138 -10.88 0.07 -17.45
CA GLN A 138 -11.64 0.33 -16.23
C GLN A 138 -11.53 -0.85 -15.26
N GLY A 139 -11.02 -0.60 -14.05
CA GLY A 139 -10.85 -1.61 -13.01
C GLY A 139 -9.43 -2.18 -12.90
N ARG A 140 -9.15 -2.80 -11.75
CA ARG A 140 -7.81 -3.35 -11.42
C ARG A 140 -7.40 -4.50 -12.33
N LYS A 141 -8.26 -5.51 -12.46
CA LYS A 141 -7.98 -6.70 -13.27
C LYS A 141 -7.69 -6.33 -14.73
N PRO A 142 -8.54 -5.57 -15.46
CA PRO A 142 -8.23 -5.15 -16.83
C PRO A 142 -6.95 -4.32 -16.95
N LEU A 143 -6.58 -3.58 -15.90
CA LEU A 143 -5.32 -2.83 -15.88
C LEU A 143 -4.10 -3.77 -15.82
N TYR A 144 -4.14 -4.81 -14.95
CA TYR A 144 -3.08 -5.82 -14.89
C TYR A 144 -3.00 -6.66 -16.18
N GLU A 145 -4.14 -7.05 -16.74
CA GLU A 145 -4.19 -7.76 -18.04
C GLU A 145 -3.55 -6.91 -19.14
N ALA A 146 -3.88 -5.64 -19.19
CA ALA A 146 -3.29 -4.71 -20.14
C ALA A 146 -1.79 -4.51 -19.94
N ALA A 147 -1.34 -4.50 -18.68
CA ALA A 147 0.08 -4.40 -18.36
C ALA A 147 0.86 -5.64 -18.75
N LEU A 148 0.33 -6.81 -18.47
CA LEU A 148 0.92 -8.09 -18.90
C LEU A 148 1.03 -8.15 -20.40
N SER A 149 -0.05 -7.83 -21.14
CA SER A 149 -0.05 -7.76 -22.58
C SER A 149 1.00 -6.80 -23.13
N MET A 150 1.11 -5.61 -22.51
CA MET A 150 2.13 -4.63 -22.90
C MET A 150 3.55 -5.16 -22.66
N LEU A 151 3.83 -5.79 -21.52
CA LEU A 151 5.15 -6.31 -21.18
C LEU A 151 5.54 -7.47 -22.11
N LEU A 152 4.61 -8.37 -22.39
CA LEU A 152 4.83 -9.55 -23.26
C LEU A 152 4.96 -9.18 -24.74
N ALA A 153 4.21 -8.17 -25.21
CA ALA A 153 4.16 -7.80 -26.62
C ALA A 153 5.18 -6.71 -27.03
N ARG A 154 5.60 -5.85 -26.07
CA ARG A 154 6.35 -4.62 -26.40
C ARG A 154 7.79 -4.88 -26.79
N ARG A 155 8.47 -5.82 -26.14
CA ARG A 155 9.89 -6.09 -26.42
C ARG A 155 10.13 -6.62 -27.84
N ASP A 156 9.15 -7.26 -28.44
CA ASP A 156 9.27 -7.81 -29.80
C ASP A 156 9.10 -6.73 -30.87
N ARG A 157 8.25 -5.71 -30.61
CA ARG A 157 8.04 -4.59 -31.54
C ARG A 157 9.13 -3.52 -31.48
N GLU A 158 9.71 -3.23 -30.30
CA GLU A 158 10.69 -2.16 -30.14
C GLU A 158 12.07 -2.51 -30.70
N ARG A 159 12.38 -3.78 -30.93
CA ARG A 159 13.72 -4.21 -31.32
C ARG A 159 13.88 -4.69 -32.74
N ASP A 160 12.77 -4.78 -33.51
CA ASP A 160 12.77 -5.27 -34.90
C ASP A 160 13.64 -6.56 -35.08
N ILE A 161 13.79 -7.33 -34.00
CA ILE A 161 14.60 -8.53 -33.95
C ILE A 161 13.64 -9.66 -34.31
N GLY A 162 13.86 -10.29 -35.46
CA GLY A 162 13.16 -11.51 -35.87
C GLY A 162 13.12 -12.55 -34.74
N THR A 163 12.38 -13.62 -34.88
CA THR A 163 12.14 -14.65 -33.85
C THR A 163 13.44 -15.13 -33.19
N PRO A 164 13.86 -14.57 -32.03
CA PRO A 164 15.03 -15.07 -31.33
C PRO A 164 14.74 -16.48 -30.85
N TYR A 165 15.70 -17.34 -30.92
CA TYR A 165 15.57 -18.77 -30.56
C TYR A 165 14.61 -19.58 -31.47
N GLY A 166 14.09 -19.01 -32.59
CA GLY A 166 13.16 -19.70 -33.46
C GLY A 166 11.79 -20.01 -32.82
N ILE A 167 11.46 -19.33 -31.72
CA ILE A 167 10.25 -19.57 -30.96
C ILE A 167 9.27 -18.43 -31.18
N THR A 168 8.03 -18.79 -31.52
CA THR A 168 6.89 -17.85 -31.52
C THR A 168 5.85 -18.42 -30.57
N LEU A 169 5.61 -17.74 -29.46
CA LEU A 169 4.58 -18.06 -28.50
C LEU A 169 3.64 -16.87 -28.36
N HIS A 170 2.35 -17.08 -28.49
CA HIS A 170 1.35 -16.07 -28.22
C HIS A 170 1.28 -15.76 -26.71
N GLU A 171 0.59 -14.69 -26.37
CA GLU A 171 0.49 -14.18 -24.98
C GLU A 171 -0.08 -15.24 -24.02
N ALA A 172 -1.16 -15.91 -24.37
CA ALA A 172 -1.84 -16.85 -23.49
C ALA A 172 -0.95 -18.05 -23.09
N PRO A 173 -0.25 -18.76 -24.01
CA PRO A 173 0.76 -19.76 -23.67
C PRO A 173 1.88 -19.25 -22.76
N GLN A 174 2.40 -18.07 -23.02
CA GLN A 174 3.44 -17.47 -22.15
C GLN A 174 2.92 -17.26 -20.74
N ILE A 175 1.73 -16.67 -20.59
CA ILE A 175 1.08 -16.47 -19.28
C ILE A 175 0.87 -17.80 -18.58
N GLN A 176 0.39 -18.85 -19.26
CA GLN A 176 0.17 -20.17 -18.67
C GLN A 176 1.46 -20.79 -18.10
N LEU A 177 2.58 -20.64 -18.79
CA LEU A 177 3.87 -21.16 -18.32
C LEU A 177 4.40 -20.33 -17.13
N ILE A 178 4.35 -19.00 -17.22
CA ILE A 178 4.81 -18.11 -16.14
C ILE A 178 3.94 -18.26 -14.88
N GLN A 179 2.63 -18.53 -15.03
CA GLN A 179 1.75 -18.84 -13.91
C GLN A 179 2.21 -20.05 -13.09
N ARG A 180 2.86 -21.05 -13.71
CA ARG A 180 3.39 -22.21 -12.98
C ARG A 180 4.51 -21.81 -12.04
N LEU A 181 5.39 -20.91 -12.49
CA LEU A 181 6.46 -20.38 -11.66
C LEU A 181 5.89 -19.53 -10.51
N ALA A 182 4.94 -18.63 -10.81
CA ALA A 182 4.28 -17.81 -9.80
C ALA A 182 3.57 -18.67 -8.74
N TYR A 183 2.81 -19.67 -9.16
CA TYR A 183 2.13 -20.62 -8.28
C TYR A 183 3.12 -21.32 -7.36
N TRP A 184 4.19 -21.90 -7.92
CA TRP A 184 5.18 -22.63 -7.13
C TRP A 184 5.85 -21.72 -6.10
N LEU A 185 6.30 -20.53 -6.51
CA LEU A 185 6.94 -19.56 -5.62
C LEU A 185 6.02 -19.18 -4.45
N THR A 186 4.76 -18.87 -4.75
CA THR A 186 3.79 -18.42 -3.75
C THR A 186 3.41 -19.53 -2.78
N VAL A 187 3.11 -20.74 -3.27
CA VAL A 187 2.73 -21.86 -2.41
C VAL A 187 3.88 -22.32 -1.50
N ASN A 188 5.13 -22.15 -1.94
CA ASN A 188 6.32 -22.48 -1.16
C ASN A 188 6.88 -21.29 -0.35
N GLY A 189 6.21 -20.12 -0.33
CA GLY A 189 6.63 -18.93 0.38
C GLY A 189 8.00 -18.42 -0.07
N ARG A 190 8.27 -18.47 -1.38
CA ARG A 190 9.55 -18.07 -1.98
C ARG A 190 9.39 -16.88 -2.90
N THR A 191 10.42 -16.04 -2.96
CA THR A 191 10.53 -14.93 -3.91
C THR A 191 11.50 -15.25 -5.05
N GLN A 192 12.40 -16.21 -4.83
CA GLN A 192 13.41 -16.66 -5.77
C GLN A 192 13.38 -18.17 -5.94
N LEU A 193 13.84 -18.64 -7.08
CA LEU A 193 13.88 -20.02 -7.47
C LEU A 193 15.20 -20.33 -8.17
N ASP A 194 15.80 -21.50 -7.89
CA ASP A 194 16.96 -21.96 -8.64
C ASP A 194 16.61 -22.05 -10.13
N ARG A 195 17.50 -21.58 -11.00
CA ARG A 195 17.30 -21.59 -12.45
C ARG A 195 16.95 -22.96 -13.00
N ALA A 196 17.69 -24.00 -12.55
CA ALA A 196 17.45 -25.38 -13.00
C ALA A 196 16.06 -25.87 -12.57
N HIS A 197 15.62 -25.50 -11.39
CA HIS A 197 14.28 -25.86 -10.90
C HIS A 197 13.19 -25.08 -11.67
N ALA A 198 13.40 -23.78 -11.95
CA ALA A 198 12.49 -23.00 -12.77
C ALA A 198 12.32 -23.60 -14.18
N GLU A 199 13.42 -24.03 -14.80
CA GLU A 199 13.41 -24.71 -16.09
C GLU A 199 12.67 -26.07 -16.03
N SER A 200 12.84 -26.82 -14.92
CA SER A 200 12.11 -28.08 -14.71
C SER A 200 10.59 -27.85 -14.65
N ILE A 201 10.13 -26.86 -13.88
CA ILE A 201 8.70 -26.51 -13.77
C ILE A 201 8.11 -26.18 -15.14
N VAL A 202 8.82 -25.38 -15.94
CA VAL A 202 8.39 -25.03 -17.31
C VAL A 202 8.37 -26.28 -18.20
N THR A 203 9.42 -27.11 -18.13
CA THR A 203 9.55 -28.36 -18.90
C THR A 203 8.40 -29.31 -18.61
N GLU A 204 8.03 -29.50 -17.37
CA GLU A 204 6.91 -30.35 -16.97
C GLU A 204 5.56 -29.82 -17.44
N ALA A 205 5.43 -28.50 -17.60
CA ALA A 205 4.20 -27.87 -18.08
C ALA A 205 4.04 -27.86 -19.58
N LEU A 206 5.15 -27.95 -20.34
CA LEU A 206 5.15 -27.86 -21.83
C LEU A 206 4.17 -28.82 -22.55
N PRO A 207 4.07 -30.10 -22.18
CA PRO A 207 3.15 -31.01 -22.88
C PRO A 207 1.69 -30.60 -22.80
N ALA A 208 1.32 -29.85 -21.76
CA ALA A 208 -0.05 -29.36 -21.57
C ALA A 208 -0.32 -28.03 -22.33
N VAL A 209 0.72 -27.36 -22.83
CA VAL A 209 0.60 -26.09 -23.58
C VAL A 209 0.89 -26.35 -25.04
N GLN A 210 -0.16 -26.62 -25.81
CA GLN A 210 -0.08 -27.13 -27.18
C GLN A 210 0.91 -26.34 -28.06
N GLU A 211 0.92 -25.02 -28.00
CA GLU A 211 1.80 -24.18 -28.82
C GLU A 211 3.27 -24.30 -28.42
N ALA A 212 3.54 -24.49 -27.10
CA ALA A 212 4.88 -24.63 -26.57
C ALA A 212 5.44 -26.06 -26.70
N ALA A 213 4.57 -27.06 -26.77
CA ALA A 213 4.95 -28.48 -26.76
C ALA A 213 5.86 -28.89 -27.93
N ALA A 214 5.86 -28.15 -29.04
CA ALA A 214 6.70 -28.41 -30.20
C ALA A 214 8.13 -27.88 -30.06
N HIS A 215 8.42 -27.10 -29.05
CA HIS A 215 9.71 -26.43 -28.86
C HIS A 215 10.58 -27.11 -27.79
N ALA A 216 11.90 -26.95 -27.92
CA ALA A 216 12.84 -27.46 -26.93
C ALA A 216 12.64 -26.73 -25.58
N PRO A 217 12.54 -27.47 -24.44
CA PRO A 217 12.24 -26.88 -23.14
C PRO A 217 13.16 -25.71 -22.71
N GLY A 218 14.48 -25.90 -22.82
CA GLY A 218 15.44 -24.87 -22.47
C GLY A 218 15.35 -23.61 -23.32
N ALA A 219 14.93 -23.76 -24.59
CA ALA A 219 14.73 -22.61 -25.47
C ALA A 219 13.44 -21.84 -25.08
N VAL A 220 12.37 -22.56 -24.71
CA VAL A 220 11.14 -21.94 -24.20
C VAL A 220 11.41 -21.19 -22.89
N PHE A 221 12.10 -21.83 -21.95
CA PHE A 221 12.45 -21.19 -20.68
C PHE A 221 13.29 -19.91 -20.88
N THR A 222 14.32 -19.99 -21.73
CA THR A 222 15.17 -18.85 -22.08
C THR A 222 14.36 -17.73 -22.76
N HIS A 223 13.42 -18.09 -23.62
CA HIS A 223 12.50 -17.12 -24.23
C HIS A 223 11.66 -16.40 -23.16
N LEU A 224 11.02 -17.15 -22.24
CA LEU A 224 10.22 -16.55 -21.16
C LEU A 224 11.05 -15.64 -20.27
N LEU A 225 12.25 -16.06 -19.89
CA LEU A 225 13.16 -15.30 -19.03
C LEU A 225 13.57 -13.97 -19.66
N HIS A 226 13.98 -13.98 -20.93
CA HIS A 226 14.52 -12.80 -21.56
C HIS A 226 13.47 -11.90 -22.24
N ARG A 227 12.30 -12.45 -22.58
CA ARG A 227 11.31 -11.76 -23.42
C ARG A 227 10.03 -11.37 -22.69
N SER A 228 9.63 -12.08 -21.64
CA SER A 228 8.39 -11.75 -20.93
C SER A 228 8.40 -10.38 -20.25
N GLY A 229 9.57 -9.87 -19.88
CA GLY A 229 9.68 -8.67 -19.05
C GLY A 229 9.18 -8.85 -17.63
N LEU A 230 8.78 -10.06 -17.25
CA LEU A 230 8.23 -10.42 -15.94
C LEU A 230 9.25 -11.13 -15.06
N LEU A 231 10.25 -11.77 -15.66
CA LEU A 231 11.29 -12.55 -14.99
C LEU A 231 12.65 -11.87 -15.15
N ARG A 232 13.52 -12.06 -14.17
CA ARG A 232 14.93 -11.64 -14.20
C ARG A 232 15.82 -12.66 -13.49
N GLU A 233 17.11 -12.61 -13.80
CA GLU A 233 18.17 -13.36 -13.12
C GLU A 233 18.98 -12.40 -12.25
N PRO A 234 18.72 -12.29 -10.95
CA PRO A 234 19.52 -11.45 -10.05
C PRO A 234 20.94 -12.01 -9.89
N THR A 235 21.10 -13.32 -9.98
CA THR A 235 22.38 -14.04 -10.04
C THR A 235 22.33 -15.08 -11.14
N THR A 236 23.48 -15.66 -11.52
CA THR A 236 23.57 -16.67 -12.60
C THR A 236 22.73 -17.93 -12.37
N ASP A 237 22.39 -18.22 -11.10
CA ASP A 237 21.73 -19.48 -10.71
C ASP A 237 20.32 -19.27 -10.17
N THR A 238 19.82 -18.04 -10.12
CA THR A 238 18.49 -17.74 -9.54
C THR A 238 17.61 -16.97 -10.50
N VAL A 239 16.30 -17.22 -10.41
CA VAL A 239 15.26 -16.53 -11.18
C VAL A 239 14.21 -15.99 -10.23
N GLU A 240 13.75 -14.76 -10.48
CA GLU A 240 12.69 -14.12 -9.72
C GLU A 240 11.78 -13.29 -10.62
N PHE A 241 10.63 -12.90 -10.09
CA PHE A 241 9.79 -11.91 -10.78
C PHE A 241 10.41 -10.51 -10.64
N VAL A 242 10.34 -9.72 -11.72
CA VAL A 242 10.79 -8.30 -11.71
C VAL A 242 10.10 -7.51 -10.61
N HIS A 243 8.84 -7.87 -10.30
CA HIS A 243 8.09 -7.29 -9.21
C HIS A 243 7.11 -8.30 -8.62
N ARG A 244 7.06 -8.40 -7.28
CA ARG A 244 6.21 -9.35 -6.56
C ARG A 244 4.73 -9.24 -6.92
N THR A 245 4.22 -8.05 -7.20
CA THR A 245 2.82 -7.87 -7.59
C THR A 245 2.42 -8.67 -8.82
N PHE A 246 3.33 -8.86 -9.78
CA PHE A 246 3.07 -9.75 -10.94
C PHE A 246 3.10 -11.23 -10.55
N GLN A 247 3.98 -11.61 -9.63
CA GLN A 247 3.98 -12.96 -9.05
C GLN A 247 2.64 -13.22 -8.38
N ASP A 248 2.19 -12.34 -7.47
CA ASP A 248 0.95 -12.48 -6.72
C ASP A 248 -0.27 -12.55 -7.67
N TYR A 249 -0.31 -11.67 -8.70
CA TYR A 249 -1.37 -11.66 -9.70
C TYR A 249 -1.47 -12.97 -10.49
N LEU A 250 -0.34 -13.48 -10.95
CA LEU A 250 -0.29 -14.72 -11.74
C LEU A 250 -0.49 -15.97 -10.88
N ALA A 251 -0.02 -15.96 -9.62
CA ALA A 251 -0.29 -17.01 -8.65
C ALA A 251 -1.78 -17.08 -8.30
N ALA A 252 -2.41 -15.93 -8.07
CA ALA A 252 -3.84 -15.82 -7.81
C ALA A 252 -4.66 -16.40 -8.97
N LYS A 253 -4.28 -16.04 -10.21
CA LYS A 253 -4.90 -16.60 -11.40
C LYS A 253 -4.73 -18.11 -11.48
N ALA A 254 -3.52 -18.63 -11.22
CA ALA A 254 -3.24 -20.06 -11.23
C ALA A 254 -4.06 -20.83 -10.18
N LEU A 255 -4.22 -20.28 -8.96
CA LEU A 255 -5.01 -20.87 -7.88
C LEU A 255 -6.49 -20.99 -8.25
N VAL A 256 -7.06 -19.95 -8.86
CA VAL A 256 -8.43 -19.96 -9.35
C VAL A 256 -8.60 -20.93 -10.53
N ASP A 257 -7.73 -20.88 -11.54
CA ASP A 257 -7.78 -21.77 -12.70
C ASP A 257 -7.68 -23.27 -12.31
N ARG A 258 -6.99 -23.59 -11.19
CA ARG A 258 -6.81 -24.95 -10.65
C ARG A 258 -7.87 -25.32 -9.61
N TRP A 259 -8.76 -24.40 -9.25
CA TRP A 259 -9.76 -24.61 -8.18
C TRP A 259 -9.11 -24.89 -6.79
N ASP A 260 -7.97 -24.27 -6.51
CA ASP A 260 -7.23 -24.47 -5.25
C ASP A 260 -7.74 -23.52 -4.13
N ILE A 261 -9.06 -23.35 -3.99
CA ILE A 261 -9.70 -22.45 -3.00
C ILE A 261 -9.27 -22.80 -1.58
N GLY A 262 -9.19 -24.09 -1.26
CA GLY A 262 -8.73 -24.55 0.06
C GLY A 262 -7.29 -24.11 0.41
N VAL A 263 -6.44 -23.85 -0.60
CA VAL A 263 -5.09 -23.29 -0.38
C VAL A 263 -5.21 -21.81 0.01
N LEU A 264 -6.04 -21.02 -0.69
CA LEU A 264 -6.28 -19.62 -0.37
C LEU A 264 -6.76 -19.45 1.08
N VAL A 265 -7.78 -20.24 1.48
CA VAL A 265 -8.36 -20.15 2.83
C VAL A 265 -7.38 -20.57 3.92
N ARG A 266 -6.59 -21.61 3.67
CA ARG A 266 -5.59 -22.10 4.63
C ARG A 266 -4.51 -21.05 4.95
N HIS A 267 -4.17 -20.23 3.97
CA HIS A 267 -3.18 -19.17 4.11
C HIS A 267 -3.78 -17.78 4.34
N ALA A 268 -5.09 -17.68 4.60
CA ALA A 268 -5.77 -16.40 4.74
C ALA A 268 -5.35 -15.58 5.97
N THR A 269 -4.69 -16.20 6.94
CA THR A 269 -4.09 -15.52 8.10
C THR A 269 -2.63 -15.10 7.87
N ASP A 270 -2.02 -15.54 6.77
CA ASP A 270 -0.66 -15.16 6.38
C ASP A 270 -0.71 -13.84 5.60
N ASP A 271 0.06 -12.84 6.07
CA ASP A 271 0.17 -11.52 5.45
C ASP A 271 0.71 -11.56 4.02
N GLN A 272 1.53 -12.55 3.70
CA GLN A 272 2.07 -12.72 2.35
C GLN A 272 0.99 -13.11 1.32
N TRP A 273 -0.14 -13.66 1.78
CA TRP A 273 -1.22 -14.13 0.92
C TRP A 273 -2.36 -13.12 0.72
N GLU A 274 -2.35 -12.01 1.43
CA GLU A 274 -3.43 -11.03 1.39
C GLU A 274 -3.70 -10.50 -0.03
N ASP A 275 -2.65 -10.06 -0.73
CA ASP A 275 -2.78 -9.58 -2.11
C ASP A 275 -3.17 -10.71 -3.07
N VAL A 276 -2.64 -11.93 -2.88
CA VAL A 276 -2.98 -13.11 -3.67
C VAL A 276 -4.47 -13.43 -3.55
N ILE A 277 -5.02 -13.41 -2.33
CA ILE A 277 -6.44 -13.69 -2.08
C ILE A 277 -7.34 -12.62 -2.69
N ARG A 278 -7.00 -11.34 -2.51
CA ARG A 278 -7.73 -10.23 -3.14
C ARG A 278 -7.75 -10.36 -4.67
N MET A 279 -6.61 -10.68 -5.26
CA MET A 279 -6.49 -10.87 -6.71
C MET A 279 -7.20 -12.14 -7.18
N ALA A 280 -7.22 -13.20 -6.38
CA ALA A 280 -7.97 -14.42 -6.68
C ALA A 280 -9.48 -14.14 -6.80
N VAL A 281 -10.04 -13.35 -5.87
CA VAL A 281 -11.43 -12.87 -5.96
C VAL A 281 -11.65 -12.07 -7.25
N GLY A 282 -10.68 -11.23 -7.66
CA GLY A 282 -10.73 -10.49 -8.93
C GLY A 282 -10.68 -11.37 -10.18
N HIS A 283 -10.01 -12.53 -10.12
CA HIS A 283 -9.95 -13.51 -11.21
C HIS A 283 -11.18 -14.42 -11.27
N ALA A 284 -11.77 -14.67 -10.11
CA ALA A 284 -12.84 -15.65 -9.93
C ALA A 284 -14.10 -15.28 -10.72
N ARG A 285 -14.79 -16.29 -11.22
CA ARG A 285 -16.15 -16.16 -11.76
C ARG A 285 -17.13 -15.95 -10.61
N PRO A 286 -18.37 -15.47 -10.85
CA PRO A 286 -19.29 -15.13 -9.77
C PRO A 286 -19.52 -16.24 -8.74
N ARG A 287 -19.61 -17.51 -9.17
CA ARG A 287 -19.77 -18.68 -8.27
C ARG A 287 -18.50 -18.94 -7.47
N GLU A 288 -17.35 -18.89 -8.10
CA GLU A 288 -16.03 -19.07 -7.48
C GLU A 288 -15.75 -17.96 -6.45
N CYS A 289 -16.06 -16.71 -6.83
CA CYS A 289 -15.98 -15.56 -5.94
C CYS A 289 -16.84 -15.75 -4.68
N ALA A 290 -18.10 -16.18 -4.86
CA ALA A 290 -19.00 -16.45 -3.75
C ALA A 290 -18.44 -17.53 -2.82
N GLU A 291 -17.85 -18.58 -3.37
CA GLU A 291 -17.26 -19.68 -2.60
C GLU A 291 -16.03 -19.22 -1.82
N ILE A 292 -15.09 -18.52 -2.47
CA ILE A 292 -13.91 -17.97 -1.79
C ILE A 292 -14.32 -17.10 -0.60
N LEU A 293 -15.27 -16.17 -0.81
CA LEU A 293 -15.72 -15.25 0.24
C LEU A 293 -16.39 -15.99 1.38
N ARG A 294 -17.28 -16.97 1.11
CA ARG A 294 -17.95 -17.76 2.15
C ARG A 294 -16.99 -18.63 2.94
N GLU A 295 -16.02 -19.25 2.29
CA GLU A 295 -14.99 -20.05 2.96
C GLU A 295 -14.11 -19.18 3.88
N LEU A 296 -13.76 -17.94 3.47
CA LEU A 296 -13.06 -16.98 4.34
C LEU A 296 -13.90 -16.61 5.56
N LEU A 297 -15.20 -16.34 5.37
CA LEU A 297 -16.12 -16.02 6.48
C LEU A 297 -16.36 -17.22 7.41
N ALA A 298 -16.46 -18.43 6.86
CA ALA A 298 -16.58 -19.66 7.63
C ALA A 298 -15.31 -19.91 8.46
N ALA A 299 -14.12 -19.72 7.88
CA ALA A 299 -12.85 -19.80 8.58
C ALA A 299 -12.78 -18.76 9.72
N ALA A 300 -13.26 -17.52 9.48
CA ALA A 300 -13.31 -16.45 10.48
C ALA A 300 -14.16 -16.82 11.69
N ALA A 301 -15.28 -17.52 11.49
CA ALA A 301 -16.20 -17.88 12.57
C ALA A 301 -15.57 -18.81 13.64
N ALA A 302 -14.59 -19.61 13.25
CA ALA A 302 -13.87 -20.54 14.12
C ALA A 302 -12.68 -19.92 14.87
N GLN A 303 -12.34 -18.65 14.61
CA GLN A 303 -11.15 -17.98 15.13
C GLN A 303 -11.45 -17.12 16.36
N ASP A 304 -10.37 -16.75 17.06
CA ASP A 304 -10.42 -15.69 18.06
C ASP A 304 -10.77 -14.33 17.42
N ARG A 305 -11.00 -13.30 18.25
CA ARG A 305 -11.45 -11.99 17.74
C ARG A 305 -10.45 -11.36 16.76
N ARG A 306 -9.15 -11.44 17.01
CA ARG A 306 -8.12 -10.83 16.18
C ARG A 306 -8.06 -11.49 14.80
N ALA A 307 -7.95 -12.81 14.76
CA ALA A 307 -7.93 -13.55 13.50
C ALA A 307 -9.26 -13.43 12.74
N ARG A 308 -10.39 -13.38 13.48
CA ARG A 308 -11.71 -13.13 12.89
C ARG A 308 -11.77 -11.76 12.22
N LEU A 309 -11.34 -10.70 12.91
CA LEU A 309 -11.28 -9.36 12.35
C LEU A 309 -10.49 -9.35 11.04
N ARG A 310 -9.28 -9.92 11.04
CA ARG A 310 -8.41 -10.00 9.86
C ARG A 310 -9.08 -10.71 8.68
N LEU A 311 -9.68 -11.88 8.91
CA LEU A 311 -10.34 -12.64 7.84
C LEU A 311 -11.58 -11.92 7.29
N VAL A 312 -12.37 -11.29 8.15
CA VAL A 312 -13.53 -10.50 7.75
C VAL A 312 -13.08 -9.26 6.97
N THR A 313 -12.06 -8.57 7.43
CA THR A 313 -11.44 -7.44 6.74
C THR A 313 -10.89 -7.85 5.37
N LEU A 314 -10.23 -9.01 5.30
CA LEU A 314 -9.74 -9.56 4.03
C LEU A 314 -10.89 -9.86 3.05
N ALA A 315 -11.96 -10.51 3.52
CA ALA A 315 -13.14 -10.78 2.69
C ALA A 315 -13.80 -9.47 2.21
N ALA A 316 -13.91 -8.47 3.08
CA ALA A 316 -14.49 -7.17 2.74
C ALA A 316 -13.63 -6.39 1.72
N THR A 317 -12.31 -6.35 1.91
CA THR A 317 -11.39 -5.70 0.95
C THR A 317 -11.33 -6.45 -0.39
N ALA A 318 -11.47 -7.77 -0.37
CA ALA A 318 -11.50 -8.58 -1.59
C ALA A 318 -12.74 -8.29 -2.46
N LEU A 319 -13.86 -7.86 -1.88
CA LEU A 319 -15.04 -7.43 -2.65
C LEU A 319 -14.74 -6.31 -3.65
N ASP A 320 -13.84 -5.39 -3.33
CA ASP A 320 -13.45 -4.30 -4.23
C ASP A 320 -12.71 -4.79 -5.48
N HIS A 321 -12.19 -6.01 -5.44
CA HIS A 321 -11.52 -6.67 -6.57
C HIS A 321 -12.48 -7.50 -7.43
N ALA A 322 -13.64 -7.87 -6.92
CA ALA A 322 -14.59 -8.70 -7.64
C ALA A 322 -15.18 -7.96 -8.83
N THR A 323 -15.20 -8.62 -9.98
CA THR A 323 -15.86 -8.07 -11.18
C THR A 323 -17.38 -8.15 -11.06
N GLU A 324 -17.88 -9.23 -10.45
CA GLU A 324 -19.30 -9.49 -10.23
C GLU A 324 -19.47 -10.30 -8.95
N VAL A 325 -20.40 -9.90 -8.09
CA VAL A 325 -20.75 -10.58 -6.83
C VAL A 325 -22.24 -10.59 -6.65
N ALA A 326 -22.80 -11.75 -6.31
CA ALA A 326 -24.20 -11.87 -5.97
C ALA A 326 -24.55 -10.96 -4.77
N PRO A 327 -25.69 -10.23 -4.81
CA PRO A 327 -26.08 -9.31 -3.73
C PRO A 327 -26.08 -9.99 -2.35
N GLU A 328 -26.56 -11.23 -2.27
CA GLU A 328 -26.65 -12.02 -1.03
C GLU A 328 -25.26 -12.24 -0.40
N VAL A 329 -24.22 -12.46 -1.21
CA VAL A 329 -22.83 -12.64 -0.73
C VAL A 329 -22.27 -11.32 -0.22
N ARG A 330 -22.57 -10.23 -0.90
CA ARG A 330 -22.16 -8.88 -0.45
C ARG A 330 -22.81 -8.53 0.89
N ASP A 331 -24.11 -8.83 1.04
CA ASP A 331 -24.82 -8.59 2.27
C ASP A 331 -24.31 -9.48 3.42
N GLU A 332 -23.93 -10.73 3.12
CA GLU A 332 -23.31 -11.64 4.08
C GLU A 332 -21.95 -11.10 4.58
N VAL A 333 -21.08 -10.65 3.68
CA VAL A 333 -19.80 -10.02 4.05
C VAL A 333 -20.03 -8.77 4.91
N ARG A 334 -21.01 -7.92 4.52
CA ARG A 334 -21.38 -6.72 5.27
C ARG A 334 -21.89 -7.06 6.67
N ALA A 335 -22.73 -8.06 6.80
CA ALA A 335 -23.25 -8.50 8.10
C ALA A 335 -22.11 -8.99 9.02
N ARG A 336 -21.17 -9.76 8.48
CA ARG A 336 -20.00 -10.23 9.25
C ARG A 336 -19.06 -9.09 9.62
N ALA A 337 -18.87 -8.10 8.76
CA ALA A 337 -18.11 -6.90 9.08
C ALA A 337 -18.74 -6.12 10.24
N ALA A 338 -20.07 -6.02 10.27
CA ALA A 338 -20.79 -5.36 11.37
C ALA A 338 -20.59 -6.05 12.75
N GLU A 339 -20.34 -7.37 12.79
CA GLU A 339 -20.10 -8.11 14.04
C GLU A 339 -18.77 -7.75 14.72
N VAL A 340 -17.81 -7.20 14.00
CA VAL A 340 -16.49 -6.80 14.50
C VAL A 340 -16.37 -5.30 14.79
N ILE A 341 -17.41 -4.54 14.53
CA ILE A 341 -17.56 -3.10 14.79
C ILE A 341 -18.34 -2.87 16.09
N PRO A 342 -17.99 -1.88 16.95
CA PRO A 342 -16.84 -0.99 16.84
C PRO A 342 -15.50 -1.69 17.14
N PRO A 343 -14.36 -1.14 16.63
CA PRO A 343 -13.04 -1.63 17.01
C PRO A 343 -12.77 -1.39 18.50
N ARG A 344 -12.03 -2.29 19.13
CA ARG A 344 -11.73 -2.23 20.58
C ARG A 344 -10.35 -1.70 20.89
N THR A 345 -9.46 -1.72 19.91
CA THR A 345 -8.08 -1.25 20.03
C THR A 345 -7.69 -0.38 18.82
N PRO A 346 -6.69 0.49 18.97
CA PRO A 346 -6.16 1.25 17.83
C PRO A 346 -5.69 0.37 16.66
N ASP A 347 -5.16 -0.82 16.93
CA ASP A 347 -4.73 -1.76 15.89
C ASP A 347 -5.91 -2.36 15.13
N GLU A 348 -6.97 -2.77 15.84
CA GLU A 348 -8.24 -3.18 15.21
C GLU A 348 -8.82 -2.06 14.35
N ALA A 349 -8.73 -0.81 14.81
CA ALA A 349 -9.22 0.36 14.09
C ALA A 349 -8.46 0.59 12.78
N ARG A 350 -7.13 0.49 12.80
CA ARG A 350 -6.29 0.62 11.59
C ARG A 350 -6.54 -0.51 10.61
N GLU A 351 -6.70 -1.73 11.11
CA GLU A 351 -7.01 -2.90 10.28
C GLU A 351 -8.37 -2.75 9.59
N LEU A 352 -9.41 -2.32 10.31
CA LEU A 352 -10.73 -2.02 9.72
C LEU A 352 -10.67 -0.90 8.68
N ALA A 353 -9.86 0.12 8.91
CA ALA A 353 -9.71 1.24 7.97
C ALA A 353 -9.26 0.79 6.57
N ALA A 354 -8.52 -0.31 6.46
CA ALA A 354 -8.08 -0.87 5.18
C ALA A 354 -9.26 -1.27 4.26
N VAL A 355 -10.43 -1.56 4.83
CA VAL A 355 -11.67 -1.87 4.08
C VAL A 355 -12.25 -0.64 3.39
N GLY A 356 -11.90 0.57 3.86
CA GLY A 356 -12.33 1.81 3.26
C GLY A 356 -13.83 2.12 3.47
N ARG A 357 -14.50 2.54 2.39
CA ARG A 357 -15.87 3.06 2.46
C ARG A 357 -16.90 2.11 3.06
N LEU A 358 -16.76 0.81 2.82
CA LEU A 358 -17.69 -0.18 3.39
C LEU A 358 -17.72 -0.09 4.93
N VAL A 359 -16.56 0.02 5.56
CA VAL A 359 -16.47 0.16 7.03
C VAL A 359 -17.00 1.51 7.47
N LEU A 360 -16.70 2.59 6.74
CA LEU A 360 -17.21 3.91 7.07
C LEU A 360 -18.75 3.94 7.15
N ASP A 361 -19.42 3.21 6.24
CA ASP A 361 -20.89 3.09 6.23
C ASP A 361 -21.45 2.26 7.41
N LEU A 362 -20.61 1.43 8.04
CA LEU A 362 -20.98 0.55 9.15
C LEU A 362 -20.60 1.12 10.52
N LEU A 363 -19.63 2.05 10.59
CA LEU A 363 -19.19 2.63 11.85
C LEU A 363 -20.33 3.39 12.55
N PRO A 364 -20.50 3.21 13.89
CA PRO A 364 -21.55 3.90 14.65
C PRO A 364 -21.28 5.39 14.81
N GLY A 365 -22.31 6.18 15.13
CA GLY A 365 -22.14 7.57 15.55
C GLY A 365 -21.62 7.67 16.98
N PRO A 366 -21.41 8.92 17.48
CA PRO A 366 -20.92 9.14 18.84
C PRO A 366 -21.89 8.67 19.92
N GLU A 367 -23.18 8.52 19.59
CA GLU A 367 -24.22 8.22 20.57
C GLU A 367 -24.10 6.78 21.08
N GLY A 368 -24.00 6.62 22.40
CA GLY A 368 -23.96 5.30 23.05
C GLY A 368 -22.61 4.60 23.07
N LEU A 369 -21.57 5.22 22.50
CA LEU A 369 -20.19 4.73 22.61
C LEU A 369 -19.59 5.15 23.95
N THR A 370 -18.75 4.31 24.53
CA THR A 370 -17.80 4.71 25.56
C THR A 370 -16.70 5.59 24.95
N ASP A 371 -15.98 6.37 25.78
CA ASP A 371 -14.89 7.23 25.30
C ASP A 371 -13.83 6.45 24.50
N GLY A 372 -13.48 5.24 24.96
CA GLY A 372 -12.52 4.37 24.25
C GLY A 372 -13.04 3.83 22.92
N GLU A 373 -14.33 3.47 22.84
CA GLU A 373 -14.95 3.05 21.57
C GLU A 373 -15.08 4.22 20.59
N ALA A 374 -15.38 5.42 21.09
CA ALA A 374 -15.42 6.64 20.29
C ALA A 374 -14.03 6.97 19.74
N GLU A 375 -12.98 6.89 20.55
CA GLU A 375 -11.59 7.09 20.14
C GLU A 375 -11.19 6.11 19.04
N THR A 376 -11.38 4.80 19.26
CA THR A 376 -11.01 3.78 18.26
C THR A 376 -11.84 3.89 16.99
N THR A 377 -13.11 4.29 17.09
CA THR A 377 -13.99 4.55 15.95
C THR A 377 -13.49 5.74 15.12
N VAL A 378 -13.06 6.82 15.78
CA VAL A 378 -12.46 7.99 15.12
C VAL A 378 -11.10 7.64 14.52
N ILE A 379 -10.27 6.80 15.19
CA ILE A 379 -9.05 6.27 14.60
C ILE A 379 -9.36 5.53 13.30
N ALA A 380 -10.32 4.61 13.29
CA ALA A 380 -10.69 3.88 12.08
C ALA A 380 -11.12 4.83 10.95
N ALA A 381 -12.04 5.75 11.23
CA ALA A 381 -12.53 6.71 10.24
C ALA A 381 -11.43 7.66 9.73
N SER A 382 -10.51 8.09 10.60
CA SER A 382 -9.40 9.00 10.24
C SER A 382 -8.36 8.34 9.33
N HIS A 383 -8.27 7.00 9.33
CA HIS A 383 -7.39 6.26 8.43
C HIS A 383 -8.05 5.94 7.08
N ILE A 384 -9.36 6.16 6.93
CA ILE A 384 -10.08 6.06 5.66
C ILE A 384 -9.95 7.39 4.92
N THR A 385 -8.93 7.53 4.09
CA THR A 385 -8.56 8.78 3.40
C THR A 385 -9.44 9.07 2.18
N VAL A 386 -10.75 9.15 2.38
CA VAL A 386 -11.73 9.59 1.37
C VAL A 386 -12.51 10.78 1.88
N ASP A 387 -12.88 11.71 1.00
CA ASP A 387 -13.61 12.93 1.38
C ASP A 387 -14.92 12.62 2.13
N ALA A 388 -15.52 11.44 1.88
CA ALA A 388 -16.71 10.96 2.61
C ALA A 388 -16.48 10.73 4.11
N ALA A 389 -15.23 10.60 4.57
CA ALA A 389 -14.91 10.46 5.99
C ALA A 389 -15.05 11.78 6.75
N ILE A 390 -14.90 12.94 6.09
CA ILE A 390 -14.99 14.26 6.73
C ILE A 390 -16.36 14.50 7.39
N PRO A 391 -17.51 14.31 6.70
CA PRO A 391 -18.83 14.44 7.33
C PRO A 391 -19.08 13.44 8.45
N TYR A 392 -18.47 12.24 8.38
CA TYR A 392 -18.57 11.27 9.46
C TYR A 392 -17.78 11.75 10.70
N LEU A 393 -16.52 12.16 10.52
CA LEU A 393 -15.64 12.64 11.60
C LEU A 393 -16.21 13.92 12.27
N SER A 394 -16.88 14.79 11.52
CA SER A 394 -17.49 16.00 12.07
C SER A 394 -18.56 15.72 13.15
N ARG A 395 -19.19 14.56 13.14
CA ARG A 395 -20.15 14.14 14.17
C ARG A 395 -19.50 14.00 15.56
N PHE A 396 -18.19 13.77 15.61
CA PHE A 396 -17.41 13.63 16.84
C PHE A 396 -16.74 14.94 17.29
N ALA A 397 -16.89 16.04 16.55
CA ALA A 397 -16.20 17.31 16.87
C ALA A 397 -16.57 17.84 18.27
N ALA A 398 -17.83 17.67 18.71
CA ALA A 398 -18.30 18.09 20.04
C ALA A 398 -18.13 17.01 21.13
N HIS A 399 -17.38 15.92 20.87
CA HIS A 399 -17.21 14.83 21.85
C HIS A 399 -16.42 15.33 23.09
N PRO A 400 -16.86 15.01 24.33
CA PRO A 400 -16.24 15.54 25.55
C PRO A 400 -14.83 14.98 25.81
N ALA A 401 -14.53 13.74 25.38
CA ALA A 401 -13.25 13.10 25.62
C ALA A 401 -12.11 13.76 24.83
N LEU A 402 -11.06 14.18 25.56
CA LEU A 402 -9.88 14.81 24.96
C LEU A 402 -9.18 13.91 23.94
N ALA A 403 -9.09 12.60 24.19
CA ALA A 403 -8.47 11.64 23.27
C ALA A 403 -9.17 11.64 21.91
N VAL A 404 -10.51 11.68 21.86
CA VAL A 404 -11.28 11.76 20.62
C VAL A 404 -10.97 13.06 19.87
N ARG A 405 -10.99 14.21 20.58
CA ARG A 405 -10.69 15.51 19.97
C ARG A 405 -9.24 15.62 19.49
N ALA A 406 -8.29 15.09 20.25
CA ALA A 406 -6.88 15.03 19.85
C ALA A 406 -6.67 14.18 18.59
N GLN A 407 -7.38 13.05 18.49
CA GLN A 407 -7.36 12.23 17.29
C GLN A 407 -7.94 12.94 16.07
N LEU A 408 -8.99 13.75 16.24
CA LEU A 408 -9.53 14.58 15.15
C LEU A 408 -8.54 15.65 14.69
N VAL A 409 -7.79 16.26 15.61
CA VAL A 409 -6.70 17.20 15.25
C VAL A 409 -5.61 16.47 14.46
N TRP A 410 -5.16 15.31 14.96
CA TRP A 410 -4.16 14.51 14.27
C TRP A 410 -4.62 14.11 12.85
N ALA A 411 -5.89 13.76 12.69
CA ALA A 411 -6.47 13.35 11.42
C ALA A 411 -6.44 14.46 10.37
N TRP A 412 -6.40 15.73 10.75
CA TRP A 412 -6.38 16.86 9.81
C TRP A 412 -5.24 16.76 8.80
N GLN A 413 -4.09 16.20 9.17
CA GLN A 413 -2.96 16.00 8.27
C GLN A 413 -3.26 15.03 7.10
N ARG A 414 -4.31 14.24 7.20
CA ARG A 414 -4.67 13.19 6.25
C ARG A 414 -5.71 13.62 5.22
N PHE A 415 -6.30 14.80 5.41
CA PHE A 415 -7.37 15.36 4.57
C PHE A 415 -6.97 16.72 3.99
N GLU A 416 -7.72 17.19 3.00
CA GLU A 416 -7.56 18.55 2.49
C GLU A 416 -7.81 19.57 3.60
N ALA A 417 -6.89 20.53 3.73
CA ALA A 417 -6.84 21.43 4.87
C ALA A 417 -8.15 22.19 5.10
N ARG A 418 -8.69 22.78 4.05
CA ARG A 418 -9.86 23.67 4.16
C ARG A 418 -11.18 22.93 4.41
N PRO A 419 -11.59 21.89 3.64
CA PRO A 419 -12.83 21.17 3.92
C PRO A 419 -12.86 20.55 5.30
N TYR A 420 -11.72 20.02 5.77
CA TYR A 420 -11.60 19.43 7.10
C TYR A 420 -11.67 20.48 8.19
N ALA A 421 -10.99 21.64 8.02
CA ALA A 421 -11.02 22.73 8.98
C ALA A 421 -12.45 23.26 9.18
N GLU A 422 -13.19 23.47 8.09
CA GLU A 422 -14.57 23.96 8.15
C GLU A 422 -15.55 22.96 8.79
N ALA A 423 -15.39 21.67 8.50
CA ALA A 423 -16.34 20.65 8.94
C ALA A 423 -16.01 20.09 10.34
N VAL A 424 -14.74 20.01 10.72
CA VAL A 424 -14.30 19.32 11.94
C VAL A 424 -13.62 20.28 12.91
N ILE A 425 -12.52 20.97 12.49
CA ILE A 425 -11.72 21.76 13.41
C ILE A 425 -12.51 22.94 13.99
N ALA A 426 -13.33 23.61 13.19
CA ALA A 426 -14.17 24.73 13.62
C ALA A 426 -15.20 24.35 14.70
N GLY A 427 -15.57 23.07 14.79
CA GLY A 427 -16.52 22.55 15.78
C GLY A 427 -15.88 21.94 17.04
N LEU A 428 -14.54 21.90 17.13
CA LEU A 428 -13.84 21.33 18.29
C LEU A 428 -13.91 22.27 19.49
N ASP A 429 -14.14 21.71 20.68
CA ASP A 429 -13.90 22.40 21.94
C ASP A 429 -12.38 22.56 22.13
N PRO A 430 -11.85 23.81 22.22
CA PRO A 430 -10.42 24.08 22.34
C PRO A 430 -9.84 23.73 23.72
N ALA A 431 -10.68 23.46 24.74
CA ALA A 431 -10.23 23.19 26.08
C ALA A 431 -9.24 22.04 26.16
N ASP A 432 -8.05 22.29 26.70
CA ASP A 432 -6.95 21.34 26.85
C ASP A 432 -6.44 20.72 25.54
N LEU A 433 -6.87 21.25 24.38
CA LEU A 433 -6.55 20.74 23.07
C LEU A 433 -5.34 21.44 22.47
N ARG A 434 -4.38 20.66 21.98
CA ARG A 434 -3.23 21.16 21.23
C ARG A 434 -3.50 21.01 19.73
N LEU A 435 -3.44 22.11 18.98
CA LEU A 435 -3.50 22.08 17.53
C LEU A 435 -2.11 21.82 16.95
N LEU A 436 -2.00 20.79 16.12
CA LEU A 436 -0.79 20.46 15.38
C LEU A 436 -0.89 21.06 13.97
N LEU A 437 0.07 21.93 13.63
CA LEU A 437 0.16 22.60 12.32
C LEU A 437 1.53 22.29 11.72
N ASP A 438 1.55 21.59 10.60
CA ASP A 438 2.77 21.14 9.94
C ASP A 438 3.04 21.83 8.60
N ASP A 439 2.10 22.67 8.13
CA ASP A 439 2.24 23.45 6.89
C ASP A 439 1.52 24.82 6.96
N ASP A 440 1.85 25.67 5.97
CA ASP A 440 1.27 27.01 5.83
C ASP A 440 -0.22 27.00 5.50
N GLU A 441 -0.72 25.96 4.84
CA GLU A 441 -2.12 25.86 4.45
C GLU A 441 -3.02 25.72 5.68
N ARG A 442 -2.65 24.80 6.60
CA ARG A 442 -3.38 24.61 7.87
C ARG A 442 -3.25 25.82 8.80
N ALA A 443 -2.07 26.43 8.85
CA ALA A 443 -1.85 27.67 9.59
C ALA A 443 -2.77 28.81 9.09
N ALA A 444 -2.89 28.95 7.77
CA ALA A 444 -3.79 29.93 7.15
C ALA A 444 -5.27 29.65 7.47
N GLU A 445 -5.68 28.37 7.52
CA GLU A 445 -7.07 28.03 7.87
C GLU A 445 -7.41 28.36 9.33
N VAL A 446 -6.49 28.16 10.28
CA VAL A 446 -6.66 28.59 11.69
C VAL A 446 -6.90 30.10 11.74
N LEU A 447 -6.11 30.90 11.02
CA LEU A 447 -6.24 32.35 10.96
C LEU A 447 -7.54 32.77 10.25
N ARG A 448 -7.91 32.12 9.16
CA ARG A 448 -9.12 32.40 8.38
C ARG A 448 -10.39 32.16 9.20
N LEU A 449 -10.44 31.03 9.90
CA LEU A 449 -11.60 30.67 10.75
C LEU A 449 -11.65 31.46 12.06
N GLY A 450 -10.60 32.20 12.39
CA GLY A 450 -10.53 32.98 13.62
C GLY A 450 -10.43 32.12 14.88
N LEU A 451 -9.85 30.93 14.75
CA LEU A 451 -9.66 30.04 15.89
C LEU A 451 -8.60 30.60 16.82
N THR A 452 -8.83 30.46 18.12
CA THR A 452 -7.92 30.94 19.18
C THR A 452 -7.51 29.77 20.08
N PRO A 453 -6.66 28.85 19.56
CA PRO A 453 -6.16 27.74 20.38
C PRO A 453 -5.27 28.24 21.51
N GLU A 454 -5.36 27.62 22.68
CA GLU A 454 -4.48 27.90 23.82
C GLU A 454 -3.12 27.19 23.71
N ALA A 455 -3.03 26.12 22.92
CA ALA A 455 -1.81 25.36 22.68
C ALA A 455 -1.60 25.02 21.18
N LEU A 456 -0.40 25.32 20.70
CA LEU A 456 0.03 25.03 19.33
C LEU A 456 1.29 24.17 19.34
N GLU A 457 1.32 23.21 18.41
CA GLU A 457 2.53 22.49 18.01
C GLU A 457 2.78 22.79 16.53
N ILE A 458 3.94 23.35 16.23
CA ILE A 458 4.29 23.88 14.91
C ILE A 458 5.40 23.00 14.30
N GLY A 459 5.11 22.39 13.19
CA GLY A 459 6.06 21.62 12.40
C GLY A 459 6.96 22.49 11.50
N ALA A 460 7.97 21.86 10.90
CA ALA A 460 8.96 22.53 10.07
C ALA A 460 8.41 23.15 8.78
N GLY A 461 7.23 22.72 8.32
CA GLY A 461 6.58 23.22 7.10
C GLY A 461 5.84 24.56 7.27
N VAL A 462 5.73 25.10 8.49
CA VAL A 462 5.09 26.39 8.75
C VAL A 462 6.11 27.51 8.64
N SER A 463 5.84 28.45 7.72
CA SER A 463 6.71 29.60 7.48
C SER A 463 6.67 30.61 8.64
N TYR A 464 7.75 31.38 8.81
CA TYR A 464 7.84 32.40 9.83
C TYR A 464 6.72 33.46 9.78
N PRO A 465 6.26 33.95 8.61
CA PRO A 465 5.13 34.89 8.55
C PRO A 465 3.84 34.31 9.12
N GLN A 466 3.52 33.03 8.83
CA GLN A 466 2.35 32.36 9.36
C GLN A 466 2.46 32.14 10.87
N LEU A 467 3.61 31.67 11.34
CA LEU A 467 3.88 31.52 12.78
C LEU A 467 3.71 32.86 13.52
N SER A 468 4.29 33.93 12.99
CA SER A 468 4.17 35.28 13.61
C SER A 468 2.73 35.77 13.66
N ALA A 469 1.94 35.52 12.61
CA ALA A 469 0.53 35.87 12.58
C ALA A 469 -0.31 35.07 13.59
N LEU A 470 -0.02 33.78 13.76
CA LEU A 470 -0.67 32.92 14.78
C LEU A 470 -0.37 33.41 16.20
N VAL A 471 0.92 33.65 16.51
CA VAL A 471 1.34 34.15 17.84
C VAL A 471 0.72 35.50 18.17
N ALA A 472 0.63 36.40 17.20
CA ALA A 472 0.03 37.72 17.39
C ALA A 472 -1.50 37.68 17.61
N ARG A 473 -2.17 36.61 17.18
CA ARG A 473 -3.64 36.51 17.21
C ARG A 473 -4.20 35.61 18.31
N CYS A 474 -3.41 34.60 18.72
CA CYS A 474 -3.84 33.60 19.70
C CYS A 474 -3.26 33.93 21.08
N ASP A 475 -4.07 33.76 22.11
CA ASP A 475 -3.62 33.85 23.51
C ASP A 475 -3.04 32.49 23.93
N LEU A 476 -1.77 32.24 23.54
CA LEU A 476 -1.13 30.96 23.67
C LEU A 476 -0.59 30.76 25.10
N ARG A 477 -1.03 29.69 25.75
CA ARG A 477 -0.42 29.16 26.99
C ARG A 477 0.78 28.24 26.68
N GLN A 478 0.75 27.57 25.54
CA GLN A 478 1.82 26.64 25.14
C GLN A 478 2.11 26.73 23.64
N LEU A 479 3.40 26.88 23.31
CA LEU A 479 3.91 26.81 21.96
C LEU A 479 5.06 25.80 21.90
N ILE A 480 4.90 24.74 21.11
CA ILE A 480 5.95 23.75 20.84
C ILE A 480 6.38 23.92 19.40
N LEU A 481 7.69 24.02 19.19
CA LEU A 481 8.30 24.10 17.86
C LEU A 481 9.04 22.78 17.61
N THR A 482 8.54 21.99 16.66
CA THR A 482 9.19 20.75 16.22
C THR A 482 9.96 21.04 14.94
N ARG A 483 11.26 21.27 15.07
CA ARG A 483 12.16 21.60 13.95
C ARG A 483 13.29 20.60 13.82
N GLY A 484 13.76 20.40 12.58
CA GLY A 484 14.97 19.63 12.30
C GLY A 484 16.24 20.39 12.71
N ASP A 485 17.32 19.67 12.95
CA ASP A 485 18.62 20.24 13.37
C ASP A 485 19.26 21.21 12.35
N GLU A 486 18.75 21.29 11.12
CA GLU A 486 19.26 22.15 10.03
C GLU A 486 18.45 23.44 9.82
N ASP A 487 17.43 23.72 10.62
CA ASP A 487 16.60 24.91 10.43
C ASP A 487 17.32 26.20 10.92
N PRO A 488 17.28 27.29 10.13
CA PRO A 488 17.89 28.55 10.54
C PRO A 488 17.27 29.07 11.83
N ALA A 489 18.10 29.67 12.69
CA ALA A 489 17.64 30.24 13.96
C ALA A 489 16.45 31.18 13.74
N LEU A 490 15.37 30.98 14.51
CA LEU A 490 14.25 31.89 14.50
C LEU A 490 14.69 33.28 14.91
N PRO A 491 14.26 34.34 14.20
CA PRO A 491 14.31 35.67 14.77
C PRO A 491 13.47 35.71 16.08
N PRO A 492 13.82 36.55 17.05
CA PRO A 492 13.13 36.57 18.33
C PRO A 492 11.64 36.81 18.11
N LEU A 493 10.83 35.84 18.53
CA LEU A 493 9.39 36.04 18.69
C LEU A 493 9.26 37.15 19.76
N GLY A 494 8.48 38.18 19.49
CA GLY A 494 8.18 39.22 20.48
C GLY A 494 7.67 38.61 21.79
N PRO A 495 7.63 39.33 22.89
CA PRO A 495 7.19 38.78 24.17
C PRO A 495 5.80 38.17 24.00
N LEU A 496 5.68 36.87 24.37
CA LEU A 496 4.39 36.25 24.59
C LEU A 496 3.72 37.04 25.74
N THR A 497 2.64 37.76 25.43
CA THR A 497 1.88 38.53 26.41
C THR A 497 0.94 37.66 27.21
#